data_22417b8c0026c62273d72b136ea8f777
#
_entry.id   22417b8c0026c62273d72b136ea8f777
#
_cell.length_a   1.000
_cell.length_b   1.000
_cell.length_c   1.000
_cell.angle_alpha   90.00
_cell.angle_beta   90.00
_cell.angle_gamma   90.00
#
_symmetry.space_group_name_H-M   'P 1'
#
loop_
_entity.id
_entity.type
_entity.pdbx_description
1 polymer ?
#
loop_
_entity_poly.entity_id
_entity_poly.type
_entity_poly.pdbx_seq_one_letter_code
_entity_poly.pdbx_strand_id
1 'polypeptide(L)'
;MSNVSPLKIDITDGRLPVKEKGLVFQEFANPAEERRNQLEKLAAGFRLFDYFGFNEGVAGHITYRDPEFKDHFWVNPLGVHFSQISVSDLLLVNHDGKVVQGDKDVNVAAFAIHSRLHKARPDVNAAAHSHSIYGLSLIHISEPTRP
;
A
#
# COMPACT_ATOMS: atom_id res chain seq x y z
N MET A 1 -26.79 -17.82 7.95
CA MET A 1 -25.36 -18.01 8.29
C MET A 1 -24.68 -18.52 7.03
N SER A 2 -24.00 -17.65 6.30
CA SER A 2 -23.31 -18.00 5.05
C SER A 2 -21.99 -18.69 5.41
N ASN A 3 -21.86 -19.93 5.02
CA ASN A 3 -20.68 -20.76 5.19
C ASN A 3 -19.61 -20.28 4.17
N VAL A 4 -18.78 -19.34 4.57
CA VAL A 4 -17.63 -18.92 3.76
C VAL A 4 -16.49 -19.89 4.11
N SER A 5 -16.21 -20.83 3.22
CA SER A 5 -15.01 -21.67 3.33
C SER A 5 -13.75 -20.81 3.31
N PRO A 6 -12.77 -21.08 4.17
CA PRO A 6 -11.51 -20.32 4.15
C PRO A 6 -10.81 -20.54 2.80
N LEU A 7 -10.32 -19.43 2.23
CA LEU A 7 -9.56 -19.42 0.99
C LEU A 7 -8.27 -20.24 1.19
N LYS A 8 -8.15 -21.37 0.51
CA LYS A 8 -6.89 -22.12 0.47
C LYS A 8 -6.02 -21.52 -0.64
N ILE A 9 -5.01 -20.75 -0.25
CA ILE A 9 -4.00 -20.23 -1.19
C ILE A 9 -2.90 -21.28 -1.31
N ASP A 10 -2.77 -21.89 -2.47
CA ASP A 10 -1.65 -22.77 -2.79
C ASP A 10 -0.51 -21.92 -3.35
N ILE A 11 0.58 -21.81 -2.60
CA ILE A 11 1.79 -21.04 -2.96
C ILE A 11 2.96 -21.94 -3.32
N THR A 12 2.72 -23.19 -3.68
CA THR A 12 3.79 -24.18 -3.93
C THR A 12 4.70 -23.84 -5.11
N ASP A 13 4.26 -23.00 -6.04
CA ASP A 13 5.08 -22.53 -7.18
C ASP A 13 5.68 -21.12 -6.99
N GLY A 14 5.49 -20.51 -5.83
CA GLY A 14 5.98 -19.15 -5.53
C GLY A 14 5.27 -18.04 -6.29
N ARG A 15 4.21 -18.34 -7.04
CA ARG A 15 3.38 -17.37 -7.74
C ARG A 15 2.05 -17.22 -7.01
N LEU A 16 1.69 -15.99 -6.71
CA LEU A 16 0.32 -15.71 -6.28
C LEU A 16 -0.61 -16.02 -7.46
N PRO A 17 -1.69 -16.79 -7.25
CA PRO A 17 -2.66 -17.08 -8.30
C PRO A 17 -3.26 -15.78 -8.82
N VAL A 18 -2.92 -15.42 -10.06
CA VAL A 18 -3.32 -14.14 -10.67
C VAL A 18 -4.80 -14.12 -11.06
N LYS A 19 -5.44 -15.29 -11.13
CA LYS A 19 -6.89 -15.43 -11.36
C LYS A 19 -7.37 -16.77 -10.80
N GLU A 20 -7.81 -16.81 -9.57
CA GLU A 20 -8.70 -17.89 -9.15
C GLU A 20 -10.16 -17.55 -9.49
N LYS A 21 -10.90 -18.54 -10.00
CA LYS A 21 -12.35 -18.50 -10.10
C LYS A 21 -12.92 -18.25 -8.71
N GLY A 22 -13.38 -17.02 -8.46
CA GLY A 22 -13.96 -16.64 -7.17
C GLY A 22 -13.52 -15.29 -6.60
N LEU A 23 -12.42 -14.69 -7.09
CA LEU A 23 -12.12 -13.29 -6.79
C LEU A 23 -13.03 -12.39 -7.61
N VAL A 24 -14.06 -11.87 -6.98
CA VAL A 24 -14.93 -10.87 -7.58
C VAL A 24 -14.24 -9.52 -7.38
N PHE A 25 -13.69 -8.95 -8.44
CA PHE A 25 -13.24 -7.56 -8.43
C PHE A 25 -14.48 -6.67 -8.47
N GLN A 26 -14.54 -5.74 -7.54
CA GLN A 26 -15.61 -4.76 -7.51
C GLN A 26 -15.48 -3.85 -8.74
N GLU A 27 -16.52 -3.78 -9.54
CA GLU A 27 -16.64 -2.80 -10.62
C GLU A 27 -17.23 -1.50 -10.07
N PHE A 28 -16.73 -0.37 -10.55
CA PHE A 28 -17.16 0.94 -10.14
C PHE A 28 -17.78 1.69 -11.31
N ALA A 29 -18.79 2.49 -11.03
CA ALA A 29 -19.48 3.25 -12.08
C ALA A 29 -18.61 4.36 -12.69
N ASN A 30 -17.66 4.88 -11.89
CA ASN A 30 -16.76 5.95 -12.32
C ASN A 30 -15.50 6.00 -11.43
N PRO A 31 -14.42 6.70 -11.88
CA PRO A 31 -13.17 6.81 -11.13
C PRO A 31 -13.30 7.46 -9.75
N ALA A 32 -14.28 8.34 -9.55
CA ALA A 32 -14.47 9.00 -8.26
C ALA A 32 -15.02 8.03 -7.20
N GLU A 33 -15.92 7.13 -7.59
CA GLU A 33 -16.42 6.07 -6.73
C GLU A 33 -15.31 5.07 -6.38
N GLU A 34 -14.54 4.64 -7.39
CA GLU A 34 -13.37 3.80 -7.19
C GLU A 34 -12.38 4.44 -6.23
N ARG A 35 -12.01 5.70 -6.44
CA ARG A 35 -11.11 6.47 -5.58
C ARG A 35 -11.59 6.47 -4.14
N ARG A 36 -12.86 6.81 -3.89
CA ARG A 36 -13.43 6.80 -2.52
C ARG A 36 -13.25 5.44 -1.85
N ASN A 37 -13.66 4.37 -2.51
CA ASN A 37 -13.56 3.02 -2.00
C ASN A 37 -12.11 2.63 -1.69
N GLN A 38 -11.18 2.97 -2.57
CA GLN A 38 -9.76 2.64 -2.40
C GLN A 38 -9.11 3.46 -1.28
N LEU A 39 -9.48 4.72 -1.11
CA LEU A 39 -8.98 5.54 0.00
C LEU A 39 -9.47 5.03 1.36
N GLU A 40 -10.72 4.57 1.44
CA GLU A 40 -11.25 3.91 2.65
C GLU A 40 -10.48 2.62 2.96
N LYS A 41 -10.19 1.80 1.94
CA LYS A 41 -9.35 0.59 2.09
C LYS A 41 -7.91 0.93 2.45
N LEU A 42 -7.34 1.98 1.90
CA LEU A 42 -6.00 2.44 2.20
C LEU A 42 -5.88 2.89 3.67
N ALA A 43 -6.83 3.69 4.15
CA ALA A 43 -6.89 4.09 5.56
C ALA A 43 -7.09 2.88 6.50
N ALA A 44 -7.93 1.93 6.10
CA ALA A 44 -8.09 0.66 6.84
C ALA A 44 -6.81 -0.17 6.84
N GLY A 45 -6.07 -0.19 5.74
CA GLY A 45 -4.76 -0.86 5.62
C GLY A 45 -3.75 -0.34 6.63
N PHE A 46 -3.65 0.98 6.83
CA PHE A 46 -2.79 1.57 7.86
C PHE A 46 -3.18 1.11 9.27
N ARG A 47 -4.46 1.07 9.58
CA ARG A 47 -4.95 0.59 10.89
C ARG A 47 -4.68 -0.89 11.11
N LEU A 48 -4.76 -1.70 10.05
CA LEU A 48 -4.38 -3.11 10.12
C LEU A 48 -2.88 -3.28 10.35
N PHE A 49 -2.04 -2.45 9.70
CA PHE A 49 -0.59 -2.45 9.95
C PHE A 49 -0.29 -2.09 11.39
N ASP A 50 -0.97 -1.10 11.96
CA ASP A 50 -0.86 -0.76 13.38
C ASP A 50 -1.27 -1.93 14.28
N TYR A 51 -2.44 -2.51 14.02
CA TYR A 51 -2.97 -3.64 14.80
C TYR A 51 -2.03 -4.84 14.83
N PHE A 52 -1.33 -5.12 13.71
CA PHE A 52 -0.38 -6.23 13.61
C PHE A 52 1.08 -5.84 13.95
N GLY A 53 1.33 -4.64 14.43
CA GLY A 53 2.65 -4.20 14.85
C GLY A 53 3.63 -3.88 13.71
N PHE A 54 3.12 -3.42 12.56
CA PHE A 54 3.92 -2.99 11.40
C PHE A 54 4.06 -1.46 11.30
N ASN A 55 3.97 -0.75 12.43
CA ASN A 55 3.87 0.70 12.52
C ASN A 55 5.10 1.35 13.15
N GLU A 56 6.30 0.80 12.99
CA GLU A 56 7.50 1.33 13.63
C GLU A 56 7.86 2.74 13.14
N GLY A 57 7.73 3.69 14.05
CA GLY A 57 8.12 5.09 13.87
C GLY A 57 7.44 5.74 12.67
N VAL A 58 8.25 6.37 11.79
CA VAL A 58 7.81 7.05 10.57
C VAL A 58 8.15 6.26 9.30
N ALA A 59 8.58 5.01 9.45
CA ALA A 59 9.26 4.27 8.38
C ALA A 59 8.31 3.52 7.43
N GLY A 60 7.08 3.27 7.83
CA GLY A 60 6.12 2.53 7.00
C GLY A 60 5.34 3.42 6.03
N HIS A 61 5.00 2.85 4.87
CA HIS A 61 4.20 3.54 3.86
C HIS A 61 3.29 2.54 3.14
N ILE A 62 2.09 2.96 2.81
CA ILE A 62 1.23 2.23 1.87
C ILE A 62 0.78 3.23 0.83
N THR A 63 0.88 2.86 -0.44
CA THR A 63 0.45 3.72 -1.55
C THR A 63 -0.57 3.02 -2.42
N TYR A 64 -1.43 3.81 -3.02
CA TYR A 64 -2.39 3.37 -4.03
C TYR A 64 -2.39 4.36 -5.21
N ARG A 65 -2.24 3.83 -6.43
CA ARG A 65 -2.30 4.62 -7.67
C ARG A 65 -3.68 5.21 -7.86
N ASP A 66 -3.76 6.48 -8.21
CA ASP A 66 -5.04 7.10 -8.51
C ASP A 66 -5.71 6.42 -9.72
N PRO A 67 -7.01 6.10 -9.65
CA PRO A 67 -7.71 5.43 -10.74
C PRO A 67 -7.87 6.28 -11.99
N GLU A 68 -7.84 7.60 -11.87
CA GLU A 68 -7.99 8.56 -12.96
C GLU A 68 -6.63 9.14 -13.40
N PHE A 69 -5.84 9.64 -12.45
CA PHE A 69 -4.53 10.24 -12.69
C PHE A 69 -3.43 9.21 -12.53
N LYS A 70 -3.10 8.47 -13.59
CA LYS A 70 -2.20 7.30 -13.54
C LYS A 70 -0.75 7.62 -13.16
N ASP A 71 -0.34 8.87 -13.23
CA ASP A 71 0.95 9.41 -12.80
C ASP A 71 0.91 9.99 -11.37
N HIS A 72 -0.18 9.74 -10.64
CA HIS A 72 -0.35 10.12 -9.23
C HIS A 72 -0.63 8.89 -8.37
N PHE A 73 -0.29 9.01 -7.09
CA PHE A 73 -0.62 7.99 -6.09
C PHE A 73 -0.95 8.64 -4.74
N TRP A 74 -1.78 7.96 -4.00
CA TRP A 74 -2.15 8.31 -2.63
C TRP A 74 -1.18 7.69 -1.64
N VAL A 75 -0.82 8.45 -0.58
CA VAL A 75 0.15 8.03 0.43
C VAL A 75 -0.19 8.67 1.78
N ASN A 76 0.31 8.09 2.87
CA ASN A 76 0.20 8.67 4.20
C ASN A 76 1.10 9.91 4.36
N PRO A 77 0.69 10.89 5.18
CA PRO A 77 1.52 12.03 5.54
C PRO A 77 2.69 11.62 6.45
N LEU A 78 3.74 12.41 6.44
CA LEU A 78 4.85 12.28 7.36
C LEU A 78 4.40 12.55 8.80
N GLY A 79 4.84 11.73 9.74
CA GLY A 79 4.68 11.98 11.18
C GLY A 79 3.29 11.68 11.76
N VAL A 80 2.36 11.17 10.96
CA VAL A 80 1.05 10.72 11.46
C VAL A 80 1.11 9.22 11.72
N HIS A 81 0.78 8.82 12.95
CA HIS A 81 0.77 7.42 13.36
C HIS A 81 -0.31 6.64 12.59
N PHE A 82 -0.02 5.40 12.23
CA PHE A 82 -0.91 4.58 11.40
C PHE A 82 -2.32 4.40 11.96
N SER A 83 -2.46 4.28 13.28
CA SER A 83 -3.76 4.20 13.95
C SER A 83 -4.63 5.46 13.79
N GLN A 84 -4.01 6.60 13.51
CA GLN A 84 -4.67 7.90 13.41
C GLN A 84 -5.01 8.29 11.97
N ILE A 85 -4.49 7.55 10.97
CA ILE A 85 -4.72 7.88 9.57
C ILE A 85 -6.19 7.65 9.21
N SER A 86 -6.79 8.70 8.68
CA SER A 86 -8.12 8.71 8.08
C SER A 86 -8.03 9.04 6.58
N VAL A 87 -9.13 8.91 5.87
CA VAL A 87 -9.20 9.25 4.43
C VAL A 87 -8.79 10.70 4.17
N SER A 88 -9.19 11.64 5.06
CA SER A 88 -8.88 13.07 4.94
C SER A 88 -7.40 13.41 5.16
N ASP A 89 -6.62 12.50 5.75
CA ASP A 89 -5.19 12.71 5.97
C ASP A 89 -4.34 12.30 4.76
N LEU A 90 -4.89 11.48 3.85
CA LEU A 90 -4.16 10.96 2.72
C LEU A 90 -3.79 12.06 1.73
N LEU A 91 -2.56 11.98 1.21
CA LEU A 91 -2.01 12.93 0.26
C LEU A 91 -2.01 12.36 -1.14
N LEU A 92 -2.40 13.15 -2.13
CA LEU A 92 -2.19 12.82 -3.54
C LEU A 92 -0.87 13.44 -4.01
N VAL A 93 0.04 12.61 -4.50
CA VAL A 93 1.39 13.00 -4.91
C VAL A 93 1.62 12.58 -6.37
N ASN A 94 2.19 13.46 -7.18
CA ASN A 94 2.58 13.09 -8.53
C ASN A 94 3.97 12.41 -8.56
N HIS A 95 4.36 11.88 -9.72
CA HIS A 95 5.64 11.19 -9.88
C HIS A 95 6.88 12.10 -9.73
N ASP A 96 6.70 13.42 -9.66
CA ASP A 96 7.79 14.40 -9.45
C ASP A 96 7.93 14.82 -7.97
N GLY A 97 7.10 14.25 -7.08
CA GLY A 97 7.15 14.51 -5.64
C GLY A 97 6.32 15.68 -5.18
N LYS A 98 5.53 16.27 -6.06
CA LYS A 98 4.66 17.38 -5.69
C LYS A 98 3.37 16.84 -5.06
N VAL A 99 3.05 17.30 -3.85
CA VAL A 99 1.72 17.11 -3.25
C VAL A 99 0.74 17.99 -4.02
N VAL A 100 -0.25 17.36 -4.65
CA VAL A 100 -1.29 18.05 -5.44
C VAL A 100 -2.61 18.14 -4.69
N GLN A 101 -2.81 17.29 -3.67
CA GLN A 101 -3.94 17.36 -2.75
C GLN A 101 -3.48 16.95 -1.35
N GLY A 102 -3.91 17.70 -0.35
CA GLY A 102 -3.55 17.58 1.06
C GLY A 102 -2.72 18.77 1.53
N ASP A 103 -2.56 18.90 2.85
CA ASP A 103 -1.95 20.05 3.54
C ASP A 103 -0.72 19.67 4.37
N LYS A 104 -0.31 18.39 4.33
CA LYS A 104 0.81 17.86 5.10
C LYS A 104 1.98 17.48 4.19
N ASP A 105 3.14 17.28 4.80
CA ASP A 105 4.33 16.85 4.07
C ASP A 105 4.32 15.35 3.79
N VAL A 106 4.90 14.96 2.65
CA VAL A 106 5.15 13.57 2.31
C VAL A 106 6.53 13.14 2.83
N ASN A 107 6.64 11.89 3.26
CA ASN A 107 7.94 11.31 3.56
C ASN A 107 8.76 11.15 2.28
N VAL A 108 9.91 11.82 2.19
CA VAL A 108 10.79 11.81 1.01
C VAL A 108 11.27 10.40 0.65
N ALA A 109 11.52 9.54 1.66
CA ALA A 109 11.91 8.16 1.41
C ALA A 109 10.75 7.33 0.81
N ALA A 110 9.53 7.54 1.32
CA ALA A 110 8.33 6.94 0.75
C ALA A 110 8.17 7.33 -0.71
N PHE A 111 8.28 8.63 -0.99
CA PHE A 111 8.19 9.13 -2.35
C PHE A 111 9.26 8.50 -3.25
N ALA A 112 10.53 8.50 -2.85
CA ALA A 112 11.64 8.00 -3.67
C ALA A 112 11.46 6.53 -4.09
N ILE A 113 10.95 5.68 -3.19
CA ILE A 113 10.73 4.26 -3.46
C ILE A 113 9.45 4.05 -4.27
N HIS A 114 8.33 4.58 -3.77
CA HIS A 114 7.01 4.29 -4.34
C HIS A 114 6.77 4.97 -5.69
N SER A 115 7.30 6.19 -5.91
CA SER A 115 7.21 6.86 -7.21
C SER A 115 7.91 6.07 -8.31
N ARG A 116 9.12 5.55 -8.03
CA ARG A 116 9.87 4.71 -8.96
C ARG A 116 9.16 3.39 -9.24
N LEU A 117 8.60 2.76 -8.20
CA LEU A 117 7.83 1.53 -8.35
C LEU A 117 6.60 1.75 -9.24
N HIS A 118 5.78 2.74 -8.91
CA HIS A 118 4.59 3.06 -9.71
C HIS A 118 4.93 3.47 -11.14
N LYS A 119 6.05 4.15 -11.35
CA LYS A 119 6.52 4.53 -12.69
C LYS A 119 7.00 3.34 -13.50
N ALA A 120 7.75 2.42 -12.89
CA ALA A 120 8.32 1.24 -13.55
C ALA A 120 7.27 0.12 -13.76
N ARG A 121 6.22 0.07 -12.94
CA ARG A 121 5.20 -0.99 -12.94
C ARG A 121 3.81 -0.38 -13.04
N PRO A 122 3.35 0.00 -14.24
CA PRO A 122 2.00 0.56 -14.45
C PRO A 122 0.87 -0.43 -14.09
N ASP A 123 1.16 -1.72 -14.06
CA ASP A 123 0.28 -2.81 -13.64
C ASP A 123 0.08 -2.91 -12.13
N VAL A 124 0.98 -2.28 -11.34
CA VAL A 124 0.90 -2.27 -9.87
C VAL A 124 0.06 -1.09 -9.41
N ASN A 125 -1.09 -1.36 -8.81
CA ASN A 125 -1.98 -0.34 -8.29
C ASN A 125 -1.68 0.04 -6.84
N ALA A 126 -1.22 -0.89 -6.00
CA ALA A 126 -0.89 -0.65 -4.61
C ALA A 126 0.48 -1.20 -4.26
N ALA A 127 1.16 -0.54 -3.32
CA ALA A 127 2.43 -0.99 -2.77
C ALA A 127 2.48 -0.68 -1.27
N ALA A 128 3.05 -1.61 -0.50
CA ALA A 128 3.22 -1.45 0.94
C ALA A 128 4.68 -1.69 1.33
N HIS A 129 5.17 -0.87 2.26
CA HIS A 129 6.48 -0.97 2.86
C HIS A 129 6.35 -0.88 4.38
N SER A 130 6.92 -1.83 5.09
CA SER A 130 6.96 -1.84 6.56
C SER A 130 8.33 -2.26 7.06
N HIS A 131 8.65 -1.86 8.29
CA HIS A 131 9.86 -2.24 9.01
C HIS A 131 9.52 -3.20 10.16
N SER A 132 8.86 -4.31 9.85
CA SER A 132 8.58 -5.31 10.89
C SER A 132 9.86 -5.95 11.41
N ILE A 133 9.94 -6.20 12.73
CA ILE A 133 11.11 -6.81 13.37
C ILE A 133 11.51 -8.12 12.68
N TYR A 134 10.55 -8.97 12.39
CA TYR A 134 10.79 -10.25 11.73
C TYR A 134 11.20 -10.08 10.26
N GLY A 135 10.62 -9.12 9.53
CA GLY A 135 11.01 -8.81 8.17
C GLY A 135 12.43 -8.27 8.07
N LEU A 136 12.81 -7.37 8.97
CA LEU A 136 14.18 -6.83 9.04
C LEU A 136 15.19 -7.89 9.48
N SER A 137 14.82 -8.83 10.36
CA SER A 137 15.72 -9.91 10.78
C SER A 137 16.10 -10.84 9.65
N LEU A 138 15.25 -11.04 8.63
CA LEU A 138 15.57 -11.84 7.46
C LEU A 138 16.73 -11.29 6.64
N ILE A 139 16.96 -9.99 6.63
CA ILE A 139 18.11 -9.35 5.98
C ILE A 139 19.42 -9.83 6.63
N HIS A 140 19.43 -10.00 7.96
CA HIS A 140 20.61 -10.46 8.70
C HIS A 140 20.80 -11.98 8.69
N ILE A 141 19.72 -12.74 8.50
CA ILE A 141 19.73 -14.20 8.53
C ILE A 141 19.98 -14.79 7.13
N SER A 142 19.39 -14.19 6.10
CA SER A 142 19.42 -14.72 4.73
C SER A 142 20.55 -14.18 3.86
N GLU A 143 21.30 -13.18 4.30
CA GLU A 143 22.50 -12.66 3.63
C GLU A 143 23.80 -12.86 4.45
N PRO A 144 24.14 -14.05 4.93
CA PRO A 144 25.40 -14.26 5.68
C PRO A 144 26.65 -14.28 4.78
N THR A 145 26.50 -14.06 3.46
CA THR A 145 27.56 -14.32 2.47
C THR A 145 27.76 -13.19 1.48
N ARG A 146 27.57 -11.92 1.86
CA ARG A 146 28.22 -10.85 1.08
C ARG A 146 29.70 -10.85 1.42
N PRO A 147 30.60 -11.18 0.43
CA PRO A 147 32.04 -11.05 0.62
C PRO A 147 32.42 -9.60 0.80
#